data_bd1df1d57bfe8708eddc6fcb5fa60d0e
#
_entry.id   bd1df1d57bfe8708eddc6fcb5fa60d0e
#
_cell.length_a   1.000
_cell.length_b   1.000
_cell.length_c   1.000
_cell.angle_alpha   90.00
_cell.angle_beta   90.00
_cell.angle_gamma   90.00
#
_symmetry.space_group_name_H-M   'P 1'
#
loop_
_entity.id
_entity.type
_entity.pdbx_description
1 polymer ?
#
loop_
_entity_poly.entity_id
_entity_poly.type
_entity_poly.pdbx_seq_one_letter_code
_entity_poly.pdbx_strand_id
1 'polypeptide(L)'
;MVEPYLHLNGRRMILTDETEVNIGNVVQILRKALPYHWKNRSEISYLWSYYKGRQPILNRVNEVRPEITNKIVENRANEIVSFKSGYLMGEPLQYVSRGNAENIADAINQLNEFVFAEEKPAKDKELADWFHICGTSFRMVLPDEMAGEDDESPFEIYTLDPRNTFVVYNNGLGNKPILGVKYVVDENGVVHYSCYSDHEYFEIVESKVISYDTHILGEIPIIEYPLNMARIGAFELVIPLLDAINLTDSNRLDGVEQFIQALMLFHNVDISSEDFDELRERGAIKFKDIDPQLKAEINYLVSNLNQGETQTL
;
A
#
# COMPACT_ATOMS: atom_id res chain seq x y z
N MET A 1 -11.42 -5.54 -18.13
CA MET A 1 -11.12 -4.97 -16.80
C MET A 1 -11.14 -6.13 -15.82
N VAL A 2 -10.03 -6.45 -15.17
CA VAL A 2 -10.04 -7.40 -14.04
C VAL A 2 -10.66 -6.63 -12.88
N GLU A 3 -11.76 -7.12 -12.33
CA GLU A 3 -12.36 -6.53 -11.15
C GLU A 3 -11.34 -6.55 -10.02
N PRO A 4 -10.83 -5.40 -9.57
CA PRO A 4 -9.68 -5.34 -8.68
C PRO A 4 -9.97 -5.87 -7.27
N TYR A 5 -11.24 -6.02 -6.89
CA TYR A 5 -11.66 -6.35 -5.52
C TYR A 5 -11.86 -7.83 -5.24
N LEU A 6 -12.01 -8.66 -6.27
CA LEU A 6 -12.38 -10.08 -6.12
C LEU A 6 -11.28 -10.95 -5.49
N HIS A 7 -10.08 -10.42 -5.26
CA HIS A 7 -8.93 -11.24 -4.88
C HIS A 7 -8.15 -10.77 -3.66
N LEU A 8 -8.57 -9.67 -3.00
CA LEU A 8 -7.92 -9.18 -1.79
C LEU A 8 -8.54 -9.86 -0.56
N ASN A 9 -7.99 -11.00 -0.16
CA ASN A 9 -8.43 -11.77 1.01
C ASN A 9 -7.33 -11.92 2.07
N GLY A 10 -6.47 -10.93 2.19
CA GLY A 10 -5.26 -11.03 3.00
C GLY A 10 -4.14 -11.83 2.33
N ARG A 11 -2.95 -11.78 2.91
CA ARG A 11 -1.77 -12.49 2.37
C ARG A 11 -1.76 -13.93 2.85
N ARG A 12 -1.34 -14.83 1.98
CA ARG A 12 -1.31 -16.27 2.26
C ARG A 12 -0.06 -16.60 3.04
N MET A 13 -0.22 -17.39 4.10
CA MET A 13 0.90 -18.09 4.71
C MET A 13 1.45 -19.09 3.70
N ILE A 14 2.76 -19.16 3.57
CA ILE A 14 3.44 -20.10 2.67
C ILE A 14 3.88 -21.30 3.49
N LEU A 15 3.33 -22.45 3.15
CA LEU A 15 3.51 -23.69 3.92
C LEU A 15 4.29 -24.73 3.12
N THR A 16 5.03 -25.59 3.84
CA THR A 16 5.68 -26.78 3.31
C THR A 16 5.56 -27.93 4.29
N ASP A 17 5.63 -29.16 3.80
CA ASP A 17 5.65 -30.38 4.63
C ASP A 17 7.06 -30.69 5.18
N GLU A 18 8.09 -30.00 4.68
CA GLU A 18 9.46 -30.18 5.16
C GLU A 18 9.61 -29.61 6.58
N THR A 19 10.38 -30.30 7.41
CA THR A 19 10.66 -29.90 8.79
C THR A 19 12.02 -29.23 8.97
N GLU A 20 12.92 -29.49 8.04
CA GLU A 20 14.30 -28.98 8.03
C GLU A 20 14.66 -28.55 6.63
N VAL A 21 15.53 -27.56 6.53
CA VAL A 21 16.08 -27.05 5.26
C VAL A 21 17.55 -27.40 5.17
N ASN A 22 17.97 -27.89 4.03
CA ASN A 22 19.36 -28.20 3.73
C ASN A 22 19.64 -27.99 2.23
N ILE A 23 20.91 -28.10 1.84
CA ILE A 23 21.33 -27.92 0.43
C ILE A 23 20.61 -28.85 -0.56
N GLY A 24 20.12 -30.01 -0.12
CA GLY A 24 19.43 -30.98 -0.98
C GLY A 24 17.99 -30.62 -1.27
N ASN A 25 17.30 -29.87 -0.40
CA ASN A 25 15.87 -29.59 -0.52
C ASN A 25 15.53 -28.09 -0.68
N VAL A 26 16.43 -27.17 -0.36
CA VAL A 26 16.16 -25.71 -0.36
C VAL A 26 15.61 -25.20 -1.69
N VAL A 27 16.17 -25.65 -2.83
CA VAL A 27 15.73 -25.23 -4.16
C VAL A 27 14.31 -25.73 -4.43
N GLN A 28 13.95 -26.94 -3.96
CA GLN A 28 12.61 -27.49 -4.12
C GLN A 28 11.60 -26.74 -3.27
N ILE A 29 11.94 -26.44 -2.00
CA ILE A 29 11.11 -25.63 -1.09
C ILE A 29 10.85 -24.26 -1.72
N LEU A 30 11.92 -23.57 -2.16
CA LEU A 30 11.84 -22.27 -2.82
C LEU A 30 10.90 -22.31 -4.03
N ARG A 31 11.08 -23.31 -4.91
CA ARG A 31 10.25 -23.47 -6.13
C ARG A 31 8.77 -23.67 -5.80
N LYS A 32 8.44 -24.42 -4.73
CA LYS A 32 7.05 -24.62 -4.28
C LYS A 32 6.47 -23.36 -3.64
N ALA A 33 7.29 -22.54 -2.97
CA ALA A 33 6.89 -21.30 -2.29
C ALA A 33 6.62 -20.14 -3.24
N LEU A 34 7.41 -19.99 -4.30
CA LEU A 34 7.37 -18.86 -5.23
C LEU A 34 5.98 -18.55 -5.82
N PRO A 35 5.16 -19.51 -6.28
CA PRO A 35 3.82 -19.19 -6.82
C PRO A 35 2.91 -18.50 -5.80
N TYR A 36 2.98 -18.88 -4.53
CA TYR A 36 2.24 -18.22 -3.44
C TYR A 36 2.78 -16.84 -3.17
N HIS A 37 4.12 -16.69 -3.13
CA HIS A 37 4.75 -15.39 -2.96
C HIS A 37 4.41 -14.43 -4.10
N TRP A 38 4.47 -14.85 -5.36
CA TRP A 38 4.11 -14.01 -6.51
C TRP A 38 2.69 -13.48 -6.42
N LYS A 39 1.75 -14.30 -5.94
CA LYS A 39 0.38 -13.87 -5.72
C LYS A 39 0.31 -12.83 -4.60
N ASN A 40 0.96 -13.07 -3.46
CA ASN A 40 1.06 -12.10 -2.37
C ASN A 40 1.72 -10.79 -2.84
N ARG A 41 2.83 -10.88 -3.58
CA ARG A 41 3.55 -9.72 -4.13
C ARG A 41 2.67 -8.86 -5.04
N SER A 42 1.87 -9.48 -5.89
CA SER A 42 0.94 -8.74 -6.77
C SER A 42 -0.07 -7.94 -5.97
N GLU A 43 -0.67 -8.57 -4.96
CA GLU A 43 -1.63 -7.91 -4.06
C GLU A 43 -0.96 -6.81 -3.21
N ILE A 44 0.22 -7.05 -2.65
CA ILE A 44 1.01 -6.06 -1.92
C ILE A 44 1.36 -4.85 -2.81
N SER A 45 1.75 -5.11 -4.06
CA SER A 45 2.09 -4.06 -5.02
C SER A 45 0.88 -3.19 -5.37
N TYR A 46 -0.32 -3.78 -5.47
CA TYR A 46 -1.56 -3.06 -5.65
C TYR A 46 -1.88 -2.17 -4.43
N LEU A 47 -1.83 -2.73 -3.22
CA LEU A 47 -2.09 -1.98 -1.98
C LEU A 47 -1.08 -0.84 -1.76
N TRP A 48 0.19 -1.08 -2.06
CA TRP A 48 1.22 -0.05 -2.05
C TRP A 48 0.96 1.07 -3.05
N SER A 49 0.52 0.73 -4.27
CA SER A 49 0.15 1.72 -5.28
C SER A 49 -1.06 2.53 -4.85
N TYR A 50 -2.07 1.86 -4.28
CA TYR A 50 -3.27 2.48 -3.75
C TYR A 50 -2.94 3.47 -2.61
N TYR A 51 -2.12 3.04 -1.65
CA TYR A 51 -1.60 3.88 -0.55
C TYR A 51 -0.89 5.14 -1.05
N LYS A 52 -0.13 5.04 -2.15
CA LYS A 52 0.55 6.18 -2.79
C LYS A 52 -0.38 7.07 -3.64
N GLY A 53 -1.68 6.86 -3.64
CA GLY A 53 -2.64 7.64 -4.41
C GLY A 53 -2.80 7.20 -5.87
N ARG A 54 -2.20 6.11 -6.30
CA ARG A 54 -2.43 5.52 -7.63
C ARG A 54 -3.68 4.65 -7.60
N GLN A 55 -4.83 5.29 -7.53
CA GLN A 55 -6.13 4.65 -7.33
C GLN A 55 -6.89 4.50 -8.63
N PRO A 56 -7.89 3.58 -8.72
CA PRO A 56 -8.62 3.27 -9.95
C PRO A 56 -9.29 4.47 -10.62
N ILE A 57 -9.70 5.47 -9.85
CA ILE A 57 -10.33 6.71 -10.35
C ILE A 57 -9.47 7.43 -11.40
N LEU A 58 -8.14 7.31 -11.34
CA LEU A 58 -7.23 7.92 -12.30
C LEU A 58 -7.41 7.40 -13.73
N ASN A 59 -8.00 6.20 -13.87
CA ASN A 59 -8.31 5.59 -15.17
C ASN A 59 -9.73 5.87 -15.64
N ARG A 60 -10.50 6.68 -14.88
CA ARG A 60 -11.88 7.04 -15.25
C ARG A 60 -11.90 7.84 -16.54
N VAL A 61 -12.89 7.56 -17.37
CA VAL A 61 -13.26 8.33 -18.55
C VAL A 61 -14.77 8.54 -18.53
N ASN A 62 -15.21 9.78 -18.74
CA ASN A 62 -16.62 10.09 -18.91
C ASN A 62 -17.00 9.82 -20.38
N GLU A 63 -17.91 8.88 -20.62
CA GLU A 63 -18.30 8.47 -21.99
C GLU A 63 -19.13 9.54 -22.72
N VAL A 64 -19.90 10.34 -21.99
CA VAL A 64 -20.82 11.32 -22.57
C VAL A 64 -20.12 12.65 -22.87
N ARG A 65 -19.24 13.09 -21.95
CA ARG A 65 -18.44 14.32 -22.06
C ARG A 65 -17.01 14.05 -21.63
N PRO A 66 -16.17 13.51 -22.51
CA PRO A 66 -14.79 13.16 -22.18
C PRO A 66 -13.95 14.37 -21.75
N GLU A 67 -14.29 15.57 -22.20
CA GLU A 67 -13.66 16.83 -21.83
C GLU A 67 -13.92 17.23 -20.37
N ILE A 68 -15.02 16.76 -19.78
CA ILE A 68 -15.36 16.95 -18.37
C ILE A 68 -15.16 15.62 -17.66
N THR A 69 -13.94 15.32 -17.33
CA THR A 69 -13.57 14.09 -16.63
C THR A 69 -12.60 14.42 -15.50
N ASN A 70 -13.16 14.80 -14.35
CA ASN A 70 -12.37 15.05 -13.16
C ASN A 70 -11.96 13.73 -12.48
N LYS A 71 -10.76 13.70 -11.92
CA LYS A 71 -10.15 12.52 -11.31
C LYS A 71 -9.61 12.89 -9.94
N ILE A 72 -10.51 13.03 -8.98
CA ILE A 72 -10.14 13.37 -7.61
C ILE A 72 -9.72 12.11 -6.88
N VAL A 73 -8.55 12.16 -6.27
CA VAL A 73 -8.07 11.13 -5.35
C VAL A 73 -8.05 11.72 -3.95
N GLU A 74 -9.04 11.38 -3.15
CA GLU A 74 -9.02 11.62 -1.72
C GLU A 74 -8.29 10.45 -1.04
N ASN A 75 -6.99 10.61 -0.79
CA ASN A 75 -6.13 9.50 -0.37
C ASN A 75 -6.31 9.12 1.11
N ARG A 76 -7.53 8.70 1.48
CA ARG A 76 -7.87 8.23 2.83
C ARG A 76 -7.09 6.99 3.25
N ALA A 77 -6.63 6.19 2.29
CA ALA A 77 -5.77 5.04 2.59
C ALA A 77 -4.46 5.46 3.28
N ASN A 78 -3.84 6.54 2.79
CA ASN A 78 -2.64 7.11 3.41
C ASN A 78 -2.95 7.66 4.81
N GLU A 79 -4.08 8.36 4.99
CA GLU A 79 -4.51 8.90 6.28
C GLU A 79 -4.72 7.79 7.32
N ILE A 80 -5.42 6.70 6.94
CA ILE A 80 -5.66 5.54 7.82
C ILE A 80 -4.33 4.92 8.28
N VAL A 81 -3.39 4.70 7.37
CA VAL A 81 -2.09 4.12 7.69
C VAL A 81 -1.28 5.05 8.58
N SER A 82 -1.16 6.32 8.20
CA SER A 82 -0.39 7.32 8.94
C SER A 82 -0.92 7.51 10.37
N PHE A 83 -2.25 7.53 10.54
CA PHE A 83 -2.88 7.62 11.85
C PHE A 83 -2.57 6.38 12.70
N LYS A 84 -2.76 5.17 12.16
CA LYS A 84 -2.55 3.92 12.91
C LYS A 84 -1.08 3.70 13.25
N SER A 85 -0.16 3.95 12.32
CA SER A 85 1.27 3.85 12.57
C SER A 85 1.74 4.90 13.57
N GLY A 86 1.26 6.14 13.45
CA GLY A 86 1.58 7.21 14.41
C GLY A 86 1.03 6.93 15.80
N TYR A 87 -0.16 6.33 15.91
CA TYR A 87 -0.72 5.94 17.21
C TYR A 87 0.04 4.77 17.86
N LEU A 88 0.43 3.78 17.06
CA LEU A 88 1.11 2.57 17.55
C LEU A 88 2.59 2.82 17.90
N MET A 89 3.29 3.60 17.07
CA MET A 89 4.74 3.83 17.16
C MET A 89 5.06 5.31 17.46
N GLY A 90 4.13 6.05 18.09
CA GLY A 90 4.34 7.44 18.47
C GLY A 90 5.38 7.62 19.56
N GLU A 91 5.53 6.62 20.42
CA GLU A 91 6.56 6.54 21.44
C GLU A 91 7.48 5.35 21.17
N PRO A 92 8.81 5.49 21.34
CA PRO A 92 9.74 4.40 21.15
C PRO A 92 9.48 3.23 22.10
N LEU A 93 9.55 2.01 21.58
CA LEU A 93 9.48 0.81 22.40
C LEU A 93 10.76 0.67 23.24
N GLN A 94 10.58 0.45 24.55
CA GLN A 94 11.67 0.26 25.49
C GLN A 94 11.61 -1.13 26.11
N TYR A 95 12.76 -1.74 26.30
CA TYR A 95 12.89 -2.99 27.05
C TYR A 95 13.07 -2.68 28.53
N VAL A 96 12.34 -3.41 29.38
CA VAL A 96 12.41 -3.24 30.84
C VAL A 96 12.63 -4.58 31.52
N SER A 97 13.43 -4.57 32.59
CA SER A 97 13.64 -5.75 33.42
C SER A 97 12.40 -6.02 34.30
N ARG A 98 12.00 -7.28 34.41
CA ARG A 98 10.98 -7.74 35.36
C ARG A 98 11.53 -8.14 36.72
N GLY A 99 12.84 -8.17 36.89
CA GLY A 99 13.52 -8.62 38.11
C GLY A 99 14.36 -7.54 38.74
N ASN A 100 14.69 -7.70 40.03
CA ASN A 100 15.51 -6.76 40.80
C ASN A 100 17.01 -7.12 40.81
N ALA A 101 17.45 -7.98 39.90
CA ALA A 101 18.89 -8.32 39.80
C ALA A 101 19.61 -7.19 39.06
N GLU A 102 20.59 -6.57 39.71
CA GLU A 102 21.39 -5.45 39.16
C GLU A 102 22.02 -5.81 37.81
N ASN A 103 22.53 -7.02 37.64
CA ASN A 103 23.16 -7.49 36.40
C ASN A 103 22.20 -7.54 35.21
N ILE A 104 20.87 -7.72 35.44
CA ILE A 104 19.86 -7.75 34.39
C ILE A 104 19.52 -6.31 33.97
N ALA A 105 19.49 -5.37 34.91
CA ALA A 105 19.20 -3.98 34.61
C ALA A 105 20.27 -3.37 33.69
N ASP A 106 21.56 -3.65 33.97
CA ASP A 106 22.68 -3.17 33.15
C ASP A 106 22.63 -3.75 31.73
N ALA A 107 22.36 -5.05 31.58
CA ALA A 107 22.24 -5.71 30.28
C ALA A 107 21.05 -5.15 29.47
N ILE A 108 19.92 -4.83 30.12
CA ILE A 108 18.76 -4.21 29.46
C ILE A 108 19.06 -2.77 29.04
N ASN A 109 19.77 -2.01 29.87
CA ASN A 109 20.18 -0.65 29.50
C ASN A 109 21.11 -0.68 28.28
N GLN A 110 22.08 -1.57 28.25
CA GLN A 110 22.97 -1.77 27.11
C GLN A 110 22.19 -2.20 25.84
N LEU A 111 21.21 -3.11 25.98
CA LEU A 111 20.36 -3.47 24.85
C LEU A 111 19.55 -2.26 24.32
N ASN A 112 19.04 -1.41 25.21
CA ASN A 112 18.33 -0.20 24.79
C ASN A 112 19.26 0.79 24.06
N GLU A 113 20.52 0.90 24.48
CA GLU A 113 21.55 1.69 23.79
C GLU A 113 21.81 1.14 22.37
N PHE A 114 22.00 -0.16 22.23
CA PHE A 114 22.23 -0.82 20.94
C PHE A 114 21.04 -0.62 19.98
N VAL A 115 19.81 -0.87 20.42
CA VAL A 115 18.62 -0.69 19.56
C VAL A 115 18.35 0.76 19.23
N PHE A 116 18.83 1.70 20.06
CA PHE A 116 18.77 3.13 19.76
C PHE A 116 19.81 3.52 18.72
N ALA A 117 21.05 3.02 18.84
CA ALA A 117 22.10 3.19 17.84
C ALA A 117 21.68 2.67 16.47
N GLU A 118 20.96 1.55 16.45
CA GLU A 118 20.36 0.97 15.25
C GLU A 118 19.14 1.74 14.69
N GLU A 119 18.81 2.92 15.21
CA GLU A 119 17.64 3.70 14.80
C GLU A 119 16.32 2.89 14.83
N LYS A 120 16.23 1.91 15.74
CA LYS A 120 15.08 1.00 15.82
C LYS A 120 13.74 1.72 15.87
N PRO A 121 13.54 2.86 16.54
CA PRO A 121 12.26 3.57 16.53
C PRO A 121 11.79 3.99 15.13
N ALA A 122 12.68 4.43 14.25
CA ALA A 122 12.36 4.75 12.87
C ALA A 122 12.04 3.48 12.06
N LYS A 123 12.85 2.43 12.24
CA LYS A 123 12.65 1.12 11.63
C LYS A 123 11.36 0.44 12.11
N ASP A 124 10.93 0.65 13.36
CA ASP A 124 9.66 0.16 13.90
C ASP A 124 8.45 0.85 13.24
N LYS A 125 8.57 2.17 13.01
CA LYS A 125 7.53 2.90 12.28
C LYS A 125 7.40 2.44 10.83
N GLU A 126 8.52 2.23 10.15
CA GLU A 126 8.53 1.69 8.79
C GLU A 126 7.91 0.28 8.74
N LEU A 127 8.23 -0.57 9.71
CA LEU A 127 7.62 -1.89 9.86
C LEU A 127 6.11 -1.79 10.06
N ALA A 128 5.65 -0.82 10.88
CA ALA A 128 4.24 -0.58 11.13
C ALA A 128 3.52 -0.07 9.88
N ASP A 129 4.13 0.82 9.11
CA ASP A 129 3.58 1.28 7.84
C ASP A 129 3.34 0.09 6.90
N TRP A 130 4.32 -0.80 6.73
CA TRP A 130 4.18 -1.96 5.88
C TRP A 130 3.05 -2.90 6.31
N PHE A 131 2.95 -3.31 7.59
CA PHE A 131 1.87 -4.20 7.97
C PHE A 131 0.49 -3.52 7.94
N HIS A 132 0.39 -2.20 8.16
CA HIS A 132 -0.86 -1.47 7.97
C HIS A 132 -1.24 -1.35 6.48
N ILE A 133 -0.27 -1.19 5.58
CA ILE A 133 -0.52 -1.11 4.14
C ILE A 133 -0.98 -2.46 3.59
N CYS A 134 -0.23 -3.52 3.85
CA CYS A 134 -0.43 -4.79 3.15
C CYS A 134 -0.69 -6.01 4.04
N GLY A 135 -0.88 -5.81 5.35
CA GLY A 135 -1.22 -6.87 6.29
C GLY A 135 -0.05 -7.69 6.81
N THR A 136 1.16 -7.48 6.30
CA THR A 136 2.39 -8.14 6.73
C THR A 136 3.61 -7.25 6.52
N SER A 137 4.61 -7.45 7.35
CA SER A 137 5.93 -6.81 7.22
C SER A 137 7.03 -7.77 7.67
N PHE A 138 8.26 -7.45 7.34
CA PHE A 138 9.40 -8.32 7.64
C PHE A 138 10.54 -7.50 8.22
N ARG A 139 11.16 -8.07 9.25
CA ARG A 139 12.40 -7.56 9.86
C ARG A 139 13.50 -8.60 9.72
N MET A 140 14.69 -8.14 9.45
CA MET A 140 15.89 -8.95 9.51
C MET A 140 16.83 -8.40 10.56
N VAL A 141 17.40 -9.28 11.34
CA VAL A 141 18.43 -8.96 12.33
C VAL A 141 19.64 -9.85 12.05
N LEU A 142 20.77 -9.24 11.83
CA LEU A 142 22.04 -9.94 11.60
C LEU A 142 23.10 -9.46 12.61
N PRO A 143 23.98 -10.34 13.07
CA PRO A 143 25.18 -9.91 13.78
C PRO A 143 26.04 -9.09 12.83
N ASP A 144 26.65 -8.04 13.34
CA ASP A 144 27.70 -7.34 12.60
C ASP A 144 29.02 -8.06 12.83
N GLU A 145 29.48 -8.83 11.82
CA GLU A 145 30.70 -9.59 11.87
C GLU A 145 31.97 -8.70 11.93
N MET A 146 31.83 -7.42 11.60
CA MET A 146 32.89 -6.43 11.59
C MET A 146 32.88 -5.58 12.87
N ALA A 147 31.87 -5.74 13.73
CA ALA A 147 31.75 -4.96 14.96
C ALA A 147 32.96 -5.18 15.88
N GLY A 148 33.66 -4.08 16.18
CA GLY A 148 34.74 -4.02 17.19
C GLY A 148 34.20 -3.61 18.55
N GLU A 149 35.12 -3.51 19.53
CA GLU A 149 34.77 -3.07 20.90
C GLU A 149 34.27 -1.60 20.95
N ASP A 150 34.61 -0.81 19.94
CA ASP A 150 34.26 0.61 19.84
C ASP A 150 32.98 0.87 19.04
N ASP A 151 32.35 -0.16 18.45
CA ASP A 151 31.12 0.01 17.65
C ASP A 151 29.90 0.16 18.54
N GLU A 152 28.94 0.99 18.07
CA GLU A 152 27.74 1.36 18.83
C GLU A 152 26.78 0.19 19.01
N SER A 153 26.77 -0.79 18.10
CA SER A 153 25.90 -1.98 18.14
C SER A 153 26.59 -3.22 17.57
N PRO A 154 26.44 -4.39 18.21
CA PRO A 154 27.00 -5.67 17.71
C PRO A 154 26.10 -6.35 16.68
N PHE A 155 25.01 -5.74 16.26
CA PHE A 155 24.07 -6.28 15.28
C PHE A 155 23.41 -5.16 14.47
N GLU A 156 22.90 -5.53 13.31
CA GLU A 156 22.19 -4.66 12.39
C GLU A 156 20.71 -5.05 12.31
N ILE A 157 19.83 -4.05 12.24
CA ILE A 157 18.38 -4.22 12.08
C ILE A 157 17.94 -3.67 10.72
N TYR A 158 17.21 -4.46 9.94
CA TYR A 158 16.67 -4.06 8.65
C TYR A 158 15.16 -4.24 8.59
N THR A 159 14.44 -3.25 8.07
CA THR A 159 13.05 -3.43 7.61
C THR A 159 13.10 -3.85 6.14
N LEU A 160 12.50 -5.00 5.82
CA LEU A 160 12.53 -5.56 4.48
C LEU A 160 11.23 -5.29 3.73
N ASP A 161 11.35 -5.00 2.43
CA ASP A 161 10.20 -4.80 1.55
C ASP A 161 9.42 -6.12 1.38
N PRO A 162 8.15 -6.18 1.80
CA PRO A 162 7.33 -7.40 1.72
C PRO A 162 7.03 -7.84 0.28
N ARG A 163 7.33 -7.01 -0.73
CA ARG A 163 7.24 -7.40 -2.14
C ARG A 163 8.37 -8.32 -2.57
N ASN A 164 9.49 -8.29 -1.84
CA ASN A 164 10.71 -9.04 -2.17
C ASN A 164 11.16 -9.95 -1.02
N THR A 165 10.30 -10.15 -0.02
CA THR A 165 10.61 -10.94 1.18
C THR A 165 9.43 -11.82 1.55
N PHE A 166 9.70 -13.03 2.02
CA PHE A 166 8.70 -13.93 2.58
C PHE A 166 9.34 -14.96 3.50
N VAL A 167 8.50 -15.58 4.33
CA VAL A 167 8.88 -16.68 5.22
C VAL A 167 8.06 -17.91 4.84
N VAL A 168 8.72 -19.08 4.83
CA VAL A 168 8.09 -20.39 4.63
C VAL A 168 7.98 -21.09 5.98
N TYR A 169 6.80 -21.61 6.26
CA TYR A 169 6.48 -22.26 7.51
C TYR A 169 6.27 -23.76 7.31
N ASN A 170 6.62 -24.55 8.31
CA ASN A 170 6.26 -25.95 8.34
C ASN A 170 4.75 -26.12 8.57
N ASN A 171 4.12 -27.11 7.91
CA ASN A 171 2.68 -27.43 8.02
C ASN A 171 2.34 -28.22 9.31
N GLY A 172 3.29 -28.38 10.22
CA GLY A 172 3.08 -29.05 11.50
C GLY A 172 2.42 -28.17 12.55
N LEU A 173 2.26 -28.74 13.76
CA LEU A 173 1.69 -28.02 14.90
C LEU A 173 2.49 -26.76 15.22
N GLY A 174 1.79 -25.63 15.24
CA GLY A 174 2.38 -24.30 15.56
C GLY A 174 3.01 -23.59 14.38
N ASN A 175 2.98 -24.16 13.16
CA ASN A 175 3.49 -23.54 11.93
C ASN A 175 4.84 -22.84 12.15
N LYS A 176 5.87 -23.62 12.51
CA LYS A 176 7.22 -23.06 12.77
C LYS A 176 7.82 -22.48 11.47
N PRO A 177 8.43 -21.30 11.50
CA PRO A 177 9.19 -20.80 10.37
C PRO A 177 10.41 -21.70 10.14
N ILE A 178 10.69 -22.04 8.87
CA ILE A 178 11.82 -22.89 8.52
C ILE A 178 12.74 -22.28 7.48
N LEU A 179 12.27 -21.30 6.70
CA LEU A 179 13.05 -20.63 5.69
C LEU A 179 12.63 -19.17 5.55
N GLY A 180 13.55 -18.25 5.76
CA GLY A 180 13.39 -16.83 5.43
C GLY A 180 14.03 -16.55 4.08
N VAL A 181 13.33 -15.86 3.20
CA VAL A 181 13.80 -15.55 1.84
C VAL A 181 13.67 -14.06 1.57
N LYS A 182 14.75 -13.44 1.15
CA LYS A 182 14.74 -12.14 0.48
C LYS A 182 15.38 -12.28 -0.90
N TYR A 183 15.02 -11.41 -1.84
CA TYR A 183 15.67 -11.43 -3.14
C TYR A 183 15.82 -10.04 -3.73
N VAL A 184 16.78 -9.93 -4.62
CA VAL A 184 17.03 -8.76 -5.44
C VAL A 184 17.05 -9.16 -6.91
N VAL A 185 16.73 -8.21 -7.79
CA VAL A 185 16.84 -8.38 -9.23
C VAL A 185 18.02 -7.52 -9.68
N ASP A 186 19.00 -8.13 -10.33
CA ASP A 186 20.17 -7.41 -10.83
C ASP A 186 19.85 -6.58 -12.09
N GLU A 187 20.84 -5.86 -12.60
CA GLU A 187 20.72 -5.02 -13.80
C GLU A 187 20.37 -5.81 -15.06
N ASN A 188 20.68 -7.12 -15.09
CA ASN A 188 20.40 -8.02 -16.19
C ASN A 188 19.02 -8.69 -16.08
N GLY A 189 18.27 -8.40 -15.00
CA GLY A 189 16.99 -9.01 -14.72
C GLY A 189 17.08 -10.40 -14.07
N VAL A 190 18.27 -10.83 -13.64
CA VAL A 190 18.46 -12.10 -12.92
C VAL A 190 18.10 -11.94 -11.46
N VAL A 191 17.37 -12.90 -10.92
CA VAL A 191 16.91 -12.89 -9.53
C VAL A 191 17.89 -13.66 -8.67
N HIS A 192 18.40 -12.98 -7.63
CA HIS A 192 19.27 -13.53 -6.61
C HIS A 192 18.48 -13.72 -5.32
N TYR A 193 18.28 -14.96 -4.90
CA TYR A 193 17.57 -15.31 -3.68
C TYR A 193 18.55 -15.56 -2.55
N SER A 194 18.48 -14.77 -1.49
CA SER A 194 19.16 -15.02 -0.21
C SER A 194 18.19 -15.77 0.70
N CYS A 195 18.51 -17.01 1.01
CA CYS A 195 17.69 -17.95 1.77
C CYS A 195 18.36 -18.28 3.08
N TYR A 196 17.66 -18.14 4.21
CA TYR A 196 18.17 -18.38 5.56
C TYR A 196 17.32 -19.44 6.26
N SER A 197 17.95 -20.53 6.69
CA SER A 197 17.36 -21.46 7.65
C SER A 197 17.73 -21.05 9.09
N ASP A 198 17.59 -21.94 10.04
CA ASP A 198 18.03 -21.75 11.41
C ASP A 198 19.56 -21.80 11.61
N HIS A 199 20.27 -22.47 10.70
CA HIS A 199 21.74 -22.64 10.78
C HIS A 199 22.47 -22.41 9.46
N GLU A 200 21.77 -22.30 8.34
CA GLU A 200 22.38 -22.30 7.01
C GLU A 200 21.91 -21.11 6.18
N TYR A 201 22.82 -20.59 5.39
CA TYR A 201 22.57 -19.56 4.38
C TYR A 201 22.81 -20.11 2.99
N PHE A 202 21.92 -19.82 2.07
CA PHE A 202 22.02 -20.22 0.66
C PHE A 202 21.82 -19.02 -0.24
N GLU A 203 22.66 -18.83 -1.23
CA GLU A 203 22.39 -17.96 -2.36
C GLU A 203 21.96 -18.81 -3.55
N ILE A 204 20.77 -18.50 -4.10
CA ILE A 204 20.17 -19.27 -5.20
C ILE A 204 19.94 -18.36 -6.41
N VAL A 205 20.48 -18.75 -7.54
CA VAL A 205 20.30 -18.10 -8.83
C VAL A 205 19.90 -19.15 -9.87
N GLU A 206 18.91 -18.85 -10.71
CA GLU A 206 18.43 -19.77 -11.77
C GLU A 206 18.15 -21.20 -11.28
N SER A 207 17.62 -21.32 -10.06
CA SER A 207 17.35 -22.62 -9.41
C SER A 207 18.58 -23.46 -9.10
N LYS A 208 19.73 -22.82 -8.91
CA LYS A 208 21.00 -23.46 -8.47
C LYS A 208 21.52 -22.73 -7.24
N VAL A 209 22.00 -23.48 -6.27
CA VAL A 209 22.75 -22.93 -5.15
C VAL A 209 24.12 -22.52 -5.69
N ILE A 210 24.43 -21.21 -5.60
CA ILE A 210 25.71 -20.65 -6.06
C ILE A 210 26.64 -20.36 -4.88
N SER A 211 26.09 -20.13 -3.68
CA SER A 211 26.84 -19.98 -2.44
C SER A 211 26.12 -20.68 -1.30
N TYR A 212 26.88 -21.18 -0.36
CA TYR A 212 26.42 -21.87 0.84
C TYR A 212 27.34 -21.53 2.00
N ASP A 213 26.75 -21.17 3.14
CA ASP A 213 27.47 -20.92 4.37
C ASP A 213 26.63 -21.34 5.57
N THR A 214 27.25 -21.37 6.77
CA THR A 214 26.59 -21.68 8.03
C THR A 214 26.64 -20.48 8.96
N HIS A 215 25.58 -20.28 9.76
CA HIS A 215 25.53 -19.23 10.77
C HIS A 215 25.15 -19.78 12.15
N ILE A 216 25.51 -19.04 13.18
CA ILE A 216 25.37 -19.45 14.58
C ILE A 216 24.08 -18.96 15.25
N LEU A 217 23.17 -18.34 14.51
CA LEU A 217 21.98 -17.67 15.08
C LEU A 217 21.04 -18.65 15.79
N GLY A 218 20.97 -19.91 15.32
CA GLY A 218 20.03 -20.92 15.85
C GLY A 218 18.56 -20.68 15.51
N GLU A 219 18.25 -19.55 14.84
CA GLU A 219 16.92 -19.18 14.36
C GLU A 219 17.03 -18.43 13.04
N ILE A 220 15.92 -18.36 12.32
CA ILE A 220 15.85 -17.63 11.05
C ILE A 220 15.94 -16.12 11.31
N PRO A 221 16.89 -15.39 10.69
CA PRO A 221 17.06 -13.96 10.92
C PRO A 221 15.95 -13.09 10.34
N ILE A 222 15.07 -13.64 9.47
CA ILE A 222 13.94 -12.92 8.88
C ILE A 222 12.67 -13.28 9.64
N ILE A 223 12.07 -12.28 10.29
CA ILE A 223 10.87 -12.43 11.13
C ILE A 223 9.69 -11.73 10.45
N GLU A 224 8.58 -12.44 10.27
CA GLU A 224 7.32 -11.86 9.79
C GLU A 224 6.53 -11.23 10.94
N TYR A 225 5.98 -10.04 10.68
CA TYR A 225 5.06 -9.32 11.56
C TYR A 225 3.70 -9.14 10.84
N PRO A 226 2.77 -10.08 11.00
CA PRO A 226 1.44 -9.94 10.44
C PRO A 226 0.59 -8.96 11.28
N LEU A 227 -0.16 -8.08 10.63
CA LEU A 227 -1.11 -7.17 11.31
C LEU A 227 -2.22 -7.96 12.05
N ASN A 228 -2.65 -9.06 11.45
CA ASN A 228 -3.66 -9.96 11.97
C ASN A 228 -3.48 -11.37 11.39
N MET A 229 -4.22 -12.36 11.90
CA MET A 229 -4.11 -13.75 11.45
C MET A 229 -4.37 -13.91 9.94
N ALA A 230 -5.25 -13.11 9.37
CA ALA A 230 -5.58 -13.14 7.95
C ALA A 230 -4.63 -12.33 7.07
N ARG A 231 -3.68 -11.57 7.66
CA ARG A 231 -2.75 -10.69 6.94
C ARG A 231 -3.46 -9.69 6.03
N ILE A 232 -4.55 -9.09 6.55
CA ILE A 232 -5.35 -8.08 5.87
C ILE A 232 -4.82 -6.69 6.29
N GLY A 233 -4.56 -5.81 5.32
CA GLY A 233 -4.13 -4.44 5.55
C GLY A 233 -5.21 -3.56 6.18
N ALA A 234 -4.80 -2.43 6.77
CA ALA A 234 -5.67 -1.58 7.58
C ALA A 234 -6.82 -0.93 6.81
N PHE A 235 -6.64 -0.66 5.52
CA PHE A 235 -7.66 -0.05 4.64
C PHE A 235 -8.23 -1.03 3.61
N GLU A 236 -7.70 -2.25 3.52
CA GLU A 236 -8.02 -3.22 2.47
C GLU A 236 -9.52 -3.53 2.39
N LEU A 237 -10.19 -3.70 3.55
CA LEU A 237 -11.62 -4.00 3.59
C LEU A 237 -12.53 -2.83 3.21
N VAL A 238 -12.01 -1.61 3.26
CA VAL A 238 -12.79 -0.40 2.96
C VAL A 238 -12.46 0.19 1.59
N ILE A 239 -11.62 -0.45 0.78
CA ILE A 239 -11.28 0.00 -0.58
C ILE A 239 -12.54 0.32 -1.42
N PRO A 240 -13.61 -0.52 -1.43
CA PRO A 240 -14.80 -0.19 -2.22
C PRO A 240 -15.47 1.12 -1.78
N LEU A 241 -15.44 1.43 -0.48
CA LEU A 241 -15.96 2.70 0.04
C LEU A 241 -15.05 3.87 -0.35
N LEU A 242 -13.74 3.71 -0.28
CA LEU A 242 -12.77 4.74 -0.68
C LEU A 242 -12.90 5.07 -2.17
N ASP A 243 -13.11 4.07 -3.01
CA ASP A 243 -13.36 4.27 -4.44
C ASP A 243 -14.71 4.97 -4.71
N ALA A 244 -15.74 4.67 -3.93
CA ALA A 244 -17.02 5.36 -4.01
C ALA A 244 -16.90 6.84 -3.62
N ILE A 245 -16.10 7.19 -2.62
CA ILE A 245 -15.81 8.57 -2.23
C ILE A 245 -15.13 9.30 -3.39
N ASN A 246 -14.04 8.76 -3.93
CA ASN A 246 -13.33 9.34 -5.06
C ASN A 246 -14.24 9.58 -6.28
N LEU A 247 -15.11 8.60 -6.57
CA LEU A 247 -16.08 8.70 -7.66
C LEU A 247 -17.10 9.81 -7.41
N THR A 248 -17.62 9.90 -6.17
CA THR A 248 -18.60 10.92 -5.80
C THR A 248 -18.03 12.33 -5.90
N ASP A 249 -16.81 12.54 -5.41
CA ASP A 249 -16.16 13.85 -5.47
C ASP A 249 -15.80 14.24 -6.92
N SER A 250 -15.35 13.27 -7.72
CA SER A 250 -15.11 13.49 -9.15
C SER A 250 -16.40 13.85 -9.89
N ASN A 251 -17.52 13.13 -9.65
CA ASN A 251 -18.82 13.43 -10.24
C ASN A 251 -19.36 14.80 -9.81
N ARG A 252 -19.11 15.17 -8.56
CA ARG A 252 -19.53 16.45 -8.01
C ARG A 252 -18.84 17.62 -8.71
N LEU A 253 -17.53 17.50 -8.96
CA LEU A 253 -16.78 18.50 -9.70
C LEU A 253 -17.18 18.54 -11.18
N ASP A 254 -17.37 17.37 -11.81
CA ASP A 254 -17.94 17.28 -13.17
C ASP A 254 -19.29 18.00 -13.27
N GLY A 255 -20.15 17.82 -12.24
CA GLY A 255 -21.46 18.49 -12.17
C GLY A 255 -21.35 20.01 -12.09
N VAL A 256 -20.38 20.53 -11.33
CA VAL A 256 -20.10 21.97 -11.23
C VAL A 256 -19.63 22.52 -12.59
N GLU A 257 -18.68 21.82 -13.24
CA GLU A 257 -18.19 22.23 -14.58
C GLU A 257 -19.28 22.17 -15.64
N GLN A 258 -20.14 21.15 -15.61
CA GLN A 258 -21.30 21.05 -16.51
C GLN A 258 -22.30 22.19 -16.27
N PHE A 259 -22.48 22.62 -15.03
CA PHE A 259 -23.33 23.75 -14.70
C PHE A 259 -22.78 25.06 -15.27
N ILE A 260 -21.47 25.29 -15.17
CA ILE A 260 -20.80 26.47 -15.76
C ILE A 260 -20.94 26.45 -17.29
N GLN A 261 -20.96 25.27 -17.92
CA GLN A 261 -21.16 25.08 -19.36
C GLN A 261 -22.61 24.73 -19.72
N ALA A 262 -23.56 25.09 -18.84
CA ALA A 262 -24.97 24.73 -18.99
C ALA A 262 -25.52 25.12 -20.36
N LEU A 263 -26.30 24.20 -20.97
CA LEU A 263 -27.01 24.47 -22.21
C LEU A 263 -28.05 25.57 -21.99
N MET A 264 -27.93 26.67 -22.71
CA MET A 264 -28.97 27.70 -22.77
C MET A 264 -30.11 27.25 -23.67
N LEU A 265 -31.29 27.28 -23.13
CA LEU A 265 -32.52 27.07 -23.86
C LEU A 265 -33.12 28.43 -24.24
N PHE A 266 -33.20 28.67 -25.55
CA PHE A 266 -33.82 29.86 -26.10
C PHE A 266 -35.28 29.52 -26.48
N HIS A 267 -36.20 30.16 -25.83
CA HIS A 267 -37.63 30.02 -26.12
C HIS A 267 -38.17 31.32 -26.73
N ASN A 268 -38.73 31.25 -27.93
CA ASN A 268 -39.28 32.40 -28.64
C ASN A 268 -38.29 33.56 -28.80
N VAL A 269 -37.01 33.23 -29.04
CA VAL A 269 -35.93 34.22 -29.19
C VAL A 269 -35.27 34.01 -30.54
N ASP A 270 -35.22 35.09 -31.37
CA ASP A 270 -34.39 35.11 -32.57
C ASP A 270 -32.98 35.61 -32.21
N ILE A 271 -32.01 34.75 -32.39
CA ILE A 271 -30.60 34.99 -32.02
C ILE A 271 -29.69 34.61 -33.17
N SER A 272 -28.86 35.56 -33.59
CA SER A 272 -27.83 35.31 -34.59
C SER A 272 -26.58 34.67 -33.95
N SER A 273 -25.69 34.09 -34.76
CA SER A 273 -24.40 33.61 -34.29
C SER A 273 -23.54 34.71 -33.67
N GLU A 274 -23.64 35.93 -34.20
CA GLU A 274 -22.91 37.10 -33.70
C GLU A 274 -23.42 37.53 -32.32
N ASP A 275 -24.76 37.52 -32.12
CA ASP A 275 -25.39 37.82 -30.84
C ASP A 275 -25.02 36.77 -29.77
N PHE A 276 -24.90 35.51 -30.19
CA PHE A 276 -24.47 34.42 -29.29
C PHE A 276 -23.02 34.58 -28.82
N ASP A 277 -22.14 35.01 -29.72
CA ASP A 277 -20.74 35.31 -29.37
C ASP A 277 -20.66 36.54 -28.46
N GLU A 278 -21.49 37.58 -28.68
CA GLU A 278 -21.56 38.75 -27.79
C GLU A 278 -22.09 38.37 -26.38
N LEU A 279 -23.07 37.47 -26.29
CA LEU A 279 -23.55 36.92 -25.02
C LEU A 279 -22.40 36.22 -24.26
N ARG A 280 -21.60 35.43 -24.97
CA ARG A 280 -20.49 34.67 -24.40
C ARG A 280 -19.36 35.61 -23.91
N GLU A 281 -19.08 36.70 -24.64
CA GLU A 281 -17.99 37.62 -24.27
C GLU A 281 -18.42 38.63 -23.21
N ARG A 282 -19.67 39.15 -23.27
CA ARG A 282 -20.13 40.25 -22.42
C ARG A 282 -21.07 39.84 -21.31
N GLY A 283 -21.60 38.60 -21.36
CA GLY A 283 -22.56 38.10 -20.38
C GLY A 283 -23.95 38.73 -20.42
N ALA A 284 -24.25 39.55 -21.46
CA ALA A 284 -25.53 40.18 -21.65
C ALA A 284 -25.86 40.32 -23.15
N ILE A 285 -27.11 40.15 -23.50
CA ILE A 285 -27.64 40.23 -24.87
C ILE A 285 -28.98 40.95 -24.93
N LYS A 286 -29.25 41.63 -26.03
CA LYS A 286 -30.56 42.11 -26.39
C LYS A 286 -31.12 41.24 -27.49
N PHE A 287 -32.34 40.68 -27.29
CA PHE A 287 -32.99 39.83 -28.25
C PHE A 287 -34.37 40.36 -28.62
N LYS A 288 -34.90 39.88 -29.74
CA LYS A 288 -36.26 40.18 -30.19
C LYS A 288 -37.10 38.92 -30.06
N ASP A 289 -38.37 39.12 -29.71
CA ASP A 289 -39.36 38.04 -29.69
C ASP A 289 -39.70 37.61 -31.14
N ILE A 290 -39.79 36.30 -31.38
CA ILE A 290 -40.25 35.75 -32.65
C ILE A 290 -41.74 35.96 -32.77
N ASP A 291 -42.49 35.65 -31.69
CA ASP A 291 -43.95 35.87 -31.61
C ASP A 291 -44.25 36.82 -30.43
N PRO A 292 -44.82 38.02 -30.69
CA PRO A 292 -45.17 38.98 -29.65
C PRO A 292 -46.23 38.50 -28.64
N GLN A 293 -46.95 37.41 -28.95
CA GLN A 293 -47.94 36.82 -28.04
C GLN A 293 -47.35 35.80 -27.05
N LEU A 294 -46.14 35.36 -27.30
CA LEU A 294 -45.40 34.40 -26.45
C LEU A 294 -44.25 35.10 -25.73
N LYS A 295 -44.11 34.80 -24.48
CA LYS A 295 -43.01 35.34 -23.69
C LYS A 295 -41.65 34.77 -24.15
N ALA A 296 -40.70 35.66 -24.43
CA ALA A 296 -39.34 35.25 -24.71
C ALA A 296 -38.61 34.93 -23.42
N GLU A 297 -38.01 33.78 -23.36
CA GLU A 297 -37.26 33.33 -22.19
C GLU A 297 -35.93 32.66 -22.59
N ILE A 298 -34.89 32.97 -21.84
CA ILE A 298 -33.62 32.26 -21.89
C ILE A 298 -33.49 31.53 -20.56
N ASN A 299 -33.49 30.22 -20.60
CA ASN A 299 -33.36 29.36 -19.43
C ASN A 299 -32.11 28.52 -19.53
N TYR A 300 -31.49 28.25 -18.38
CA TYR A 300 -30.42 27.27 -18.29
C TYR A 300 -31.04 25.90 -17.97
N LEU A 301 -30.63 24.88 -18.72
CA LEU A 301 -30.97 23.49 -18.40
C LEU A 301 -30.10 23.07 -17.22
N VAL A 302 -30.64 23.26 -16.01
CA VAL A 302 -29.95 22.91 -14.78
C VAL A 302 -30.31 21.49 -14.39
N SER A 303 -29.33 20.62 -14.26
CA SER A 303 -29.48 19.36 -13.54
C SER A 303 -29.65 19.68 -12.07
N ASN A 304 -30.78 19.36 -11.46
CA ASN A 304 -31.01 19.42 -10.02
C ASN A 304 -30.20 18.34 -9.33
N LEU A 305 -28.88 18.54 -9.21
CA LEU A 305 -28.04 17.78 -8.29
C LEU A 305 -28.36 18.25 -6.86
N ASN A 306 -29.07 17.42 -6.14
CA ASN A 306 -29.42 17.64 -4.73
C ASN A 306 -28.13 17.64 -3.89
N GLN A 307 -27.55 18.83 -3.69
CA GLN A 307 -26.32 19.01 -2.92
C GLN A 307 -26.51 18.68 -1.41
N GLY A 308 -27.74 18.51 -0.96
CA GLY A 308 -28.06 18.23 0.46
C GLY A 308 -27.83 16.79 0.90
N GLU A 309 -27.86 15.82 0.00
CA GLU A 309 -27.73 14.41 0.35
C GLU A 309 -26.27 13.93 0.50
N THR A 310 -25.31 14.69 0.00
CA THR A 310 -23.89 14.34 0.07
C THR A 310 -23.16 14.85 1.34
N GLN A 311 -23.81 15.62 2.19
CA GLN A 311 -23.23 16.11 3.44
C GLN A 311 -23.36 15.12 4.62
N THR A 312 -24.04 13.99 4.43
CA THR A 312 -24.35 13.00 5.46
C THR A 312 -23.62 11.66 5.28
N LEU A 313 -22.72 11.53 4.34
CA LEU A 313 -21.79 10.40 4.18
C LEU A 313 -20.37 10.82 4.60
#